data_b55c8bb39c96acb095cb62ecf10a0e3a
#
_entry.id   b55c8bb39c96acb095cb62ecf10a0e3a
#
_cell.length_a   1.000
_cell.length_b   1.000
_cell.length_c   1.000
_cell.angle_alpha   90.00
_cell.angle_beta   90.00
_cell.angle_gamma   90.00
#
_symmetry.space_group_name_H-M   'P 1'
#
loop_
_entity.id
_entity.type
_entity.pdbx_description
1 polymer ?
#
loop_
_entity_poly.entity_id
_entity_poly.type
_entity_poly.pdbx_seq_one_letter_code
_entity_poly.pdbx_strand_id
1 'polypeptide(L)'
;MRPGMHLARPEFHNRLSVRTTAVFILLAGIMTYPAGAEDEIKSGNWEYSVTAPGIKEMPRGMQPSPDIRLGPEGLTVIRTRCITAADAFPPTPAGEPCKIGKTNLNGGTLSWSVTCTPPKITVHQEWIVHYHGATMDGQVTSRSTTPDHTPVETTTQLTGRYLGPCAVK
;
A
#
# COMPACT_ATOMS: atom_id res chain seq x y z
N MET A 1 33.17 30.93 85.74
CA MET A 1 34.21 31.91 85.48
C MET A 1 34.19 32.31 84.05
N ARG A 2 33.87 33.55 83.74
CA ARG A 2 34.11 34.23 82.45
C ARG A 2 35.58 34.59 82.45
N PRO A 3 36.23 34.96 81.31
CA PRO A 3 35.85 35.72 80.13
C PRO A 3 36.52 35.17 78.86
N GLY A 4 36.40 35.67 77.71
CA GLY A 4 36.35 37.03 77.23
C GLY A 4 36.23 37.07 75.69
N MET A 5 35.60 38.08 75.29
CA MET A 5 35.41 38.65 73.96
C MET A 5 36.71 38.86 73.17
N HIS A 6 36.70 38.61 71.90
CA HIS A 6 37.33 39.53 70.94
C HIS A 6 36.67 39.51 69.56
N LEU A 7 36.11 40.62 69.23
CA LEU A 7 35.63 41.08 67.92
C LEU A 7 36.83 41.34 66.98
N ALA A 8 36.73 40.86 65.74
CA ALA A 8 37.43 41.50 64.64
C ALA A 8 36.57 41.36 63.36
N ARG A 9 36.03 42.46 62.92
CA ARG A 9 35.76 42.79 61.53
C ARG A 9 37.12 43.09 60.92
N PRO A 10 37.35 43.07 59.60
CA PRO A 10 36.54 43.46 58.47
C PRO A 10 36.87 42.74 57.16
N GLU A 11 36.31 43.05 56.23
CA GLU A 11 36.63 43.65 54.90
C GLU A 11 35.79 43.11 53.75
N PHE A 12 34.99 44.01 53.26
CA PHE A 12 34.29 43.90 52.01
C PHE A 12 35.30 43.84 50.84
N HIS A 13 35.39 42.74 50.12
CA HIS A 13 35.90 42.73 48.78
C HIS A 13 34.79 42.37 47.82
N ASN A 14 34.30 43.42 47.24
CA ASN A 14 33.35 43.43 46.11
C ASN A 14 34.05 42.83 44.88
N ARG A 15 33.79 41.54 44.58
CA ARG A 15 34.19 40.98 43.29
C ARG A 15 32.95 40.77 42.45
N LEU A 16 32.80 41.62 41.45
CA LEU A 16 31.86 41.44 40.33
C LEU A 16 32.09 40.05 39.73
N SER A 17 31.16 39.13 40.06
CA SER A 17 31.08 37.87 39.34
C SER A 17 30.22 38.08 38.08
N VAL A 18 30.90 38.22 36.97
CA VAL A 18 30.30 38.21 35.64
C VAL A 18 29.66 36.82 35.47
N ARG A 19 28.37 36.73 35.64
CA ARG A 19 27.58 35.51 35.30
C ARG A 19 27.52 35.41 33.78
N THR A 20 28.39 34.57 33.23
CA THR A 20 28.33 34.15 31.84
C THR A 20 27.11 33.22 31.74
N THR A 21 26.00 33.78 31.29
CA THR A 21 24.80 33.00 30.95
C THR A 21 25.12 32.25 29.67
N ALA A 22 25.46 30.97 29.78
CA ALA A 22 25.58 30.09 28.64
C ALA A 22 24.17 29.84 28.09
N VAL A 23 23.86 30.53 26.99
CA VAL A 23 22.64 30.26 26.20
C VAL A 23 22.89 28.96 25.46
N PHE A 24 22.36 27.87 25.98
CA PHE A 24 22.22 26.61 25.26
C PHE A 24 21.14 26.78 24.18
N ILE A 25 21.59 27.13 22.97
CA ILE A 25 20.73 27.00 21.79
C ILE A 25 20.56 25.52 21.52
N LEU A 26 19.43 24.97 21.96
CA LEU A 26 18.90 23.68 21.53
C LEU A 26 18.56 23.81 20.04
N LEU A 27 19.51 23.45 19.19
CA LEU A 27 19.24 23.14 17.78
C LEU A 27 18.37 21.89 17.75
N ALA A 28 17.05 22.09 17.82
CA ALA A 28 16.08 21.09 17.43
C ALA A 28 16.28 20.81 15.94
N GLY A 29 17.10 19.83 15.63
CA GLY A 29 17.23 19.30 14.28
C GLY A 29 15.87 18.80 13.85
N ILE A 30 15.18 19.57 13.03
CA ILE A 30 13.99 19.12 12.30
C ILE A 30 14.53 18.06 11.34
N MET A 31 14.45 16.79 11.75
CA MET A 31 14.61 15.67 10.83
C MET A 31 13.43 15.74 9.87
N THR A 32 13.63 16.43 8.76
CA THR A 32 12.73 16.32 7.62
C THR A 32 12.89 14.89 7.09
N TYR A 33 12.00 14.00 7.50
CA TYR A 33 11.82 12.73 6.82
C TYR A 33 11.44 13.06 5.38
N PRO A 34 12.16 12.54 4.38
CA PRO A 34 11.75 12.72 3.00
C PRO A 34 10.38 12.05 2.85
N ALA A 35 9.33 12.85 2.69
CA ALA A 35 7.96 12.41 2.36
C ALA A 35 7.89 11.97 0.89
N GLY A 36 8.74 11.04 0.47
CA GLY A 36 8.88 10.65 -0.93
C GLY A 36 9.02 9.16 -1.19
N ALA A 37 9.00 8.31 -0.15
CA ALA A 37 9.30 6.87 -0.32
C ALA A 37 8.07 5.95 -0.22
N GLU A 38 6.87 6.48 0.03
CA GLU A 38 5.68 5.63 0.24
C GLU A 38 4.87 5.36 -1.03
N ASP A 39 5.11 6.09 -2.11
CA ASP A 39 4.30 6.03 -3.32
C ASP A 39 4.89 5.15 -4.43
N GLU A 40 5.97 4.43 -4.17
CA GLU A 40 6.59 3.54 -5.15
C GLU A 40 6.15 2.09 -4.94
N ILE A 41 5.85 1.41 -6.06
CA ILE A 41 5.50 -0.02 -6.02
C ILE A 41 6.70 -0.81 -5.51
N LYS A 42 6.58 -1.35 -4.31
CA LYS A 42 7.61 -2.17 -3.70
C LYS A 42 7.77 -3.48 -4.46
N SER A 43 8.90 -3.64 -5.12
CA SER A 43 9.21 -4.88 -5.83
C SER A 43 9.36 -6.04 -4.86
N GLY A 44 8.69 -7.17 -5.16
CA GLY A 44 8.73 -8.36 -4.32
C GLY A 44 7.52 -9.26 -4.47
N ASN A 45 7.41 -10.20 -3.55
CA ASN A 45 6.34 -11.17 -3.55
C ASN A 45 5.12 -10.60 -2.83
N TRP A 46 4.00 -10.58 -3.52
CA TRP A 46 2.74 -10.04 -3.04
C TRP A 46 1.67 -11.12 -3.02
N GLU A 47 0.94 -11.20 -1.93
CA GLU A 47 -0.33 -11.92 -1.86
C GLU A 47 -1.45 -10.91 -2.06
N TYR A 48 -2.36 -11.20 -2.95
CA TYR A 48 -3.54 -10.37 -3.15
C TYR A 48 -4.80 -11.24 -3.26
N SER A 49 -5.89 -10.68 -2.81
CA SER A 49 -7.22 -11.27 -2.88
C SER A 49 -8.15 -10.40 -3.72
N VAL A 50 -8.95 -11.06 -4.54
CA VAL A 50 -9.99 -10.44 -5.35
C VAL A 50 -11.33 -11.00 -4.88
N THR A 51 -12.22 -10.12 -4.41
CA THR A 51 -13.53 -10.51 -3.90
C THR A 51 -14.62 -10.00 -4.83
N ALA A 52 -15.31 -10.93 -5.47
CA ALA A 52 -16.47 -10.68 -6.31
C ALA A 52 -17.75 -10.73 -5.43
N PRO A 53 -18.37 -9.57 -5.13
CA PRO A 53 -19.54 -9.51 -4.26
C PRO A 53 -20.77 -10.14 -4.95
N GLY A 54 -21.72 -10.58 -4.13
CA GLY A 54 -23.02 -11.09 -4.61
C GLY A 54 -22.99 -12.51 -5.16
N ILE A 55 -21.84 -13.15 -5.28
CA ILE A 55 -21.75 -14.58 -5.64
C ILE A 55 -22.04 -15.39 -4.38
N LYS A 56 -23.19 -16.07 -4.36
CA LYS A 56 -23.66 -16.85 -3.21
C LYS A 56 -23.40 -18.35 -3.34
N GLU A 57 -23.06 -18.79 -4.55
CA GLU A 57 -22.79 -20.19 -4.84
C GLU A 57 -21.51 -20.31 -5.65
N MET A 58 -20.80 -21.42 -5.46
CA MET A 58 -19.59 -21.71 -6.21
C MET A 58 -19.92 -21.85 -7.70
N PRO A 59 -19.25 -21.13 -8.61
CA PRO A 59 -19.46 -21.32 -10.04
C PRO A 59 -19.23 -22.76 -10.48
N ARG A 60 -19.97 -23.21 -11.48
CA ARG A 60 -19.83 -24.57 -12.01
C ARG A 60 -18.40 -24.86 -12.47
N GLY A 61 -17.85 -25.98 -12.01
CA GLY A 61 -16.50 -26.40 -12.33
C GLY A 61 -15.41 -25.80 -11.43
N MET A 62 -15.76 -24.86 -10.56
CA MET A 62 -14.85 -24.32 -9.55
C MET A 62 -15.04 -25.07 -8.23
N GLN A 63 -13.96 -25.46 -7.59
CA GLN A 63 -13.99 -26.14 -6.30
C GLN A 63 -13.36 -25.25 -5.22
N PRO A 64 -13.85 -25.31 -3.98
CA PRO A 64 -13.21 -24.66 -2.86
C PRO A 64 -11.76 -25.14 -2.70
N SER A 65 -10.87 -24.23 -2.40
CA SER A 65 -9.46 -24.49 -2.12
C SER A 65 -8.97 -23.44 -1.12
N PRO A 66 -7.77 -23.56 -0.56
CA PRO A 66 -7.19 -22.49 0.25
C PRO A 66 -7.20 -21.12 -0.43
N ASP A 67 -7.06 -21.12 -1.76
CA ASP A 67 -6.97 -19.92 -2.59
C ASP A 67 -8.32 -19.48 -3.18
N ILE A 68 -9.38 -20.27 -3.02
CA ILE A 68 -10.71 -19.99 -3.55
C ILE A 68 -11.73 -20.25 -2.45
N ARG A 69 -12.37 -19.20 -1.98
CA ARG A 69 -13.30 -19.26 -0.84
C ARG A 69 -14.61 -18.57 -1.18
N LEU A 70 -15.71 -19.18 -0.77
CA LEU A 70 -17.01 -18.55 -0.78
C LEU A 70 -17.35 -18.14 0.65
N GLY A 71 -17.63 -16.88 0.85
CA GLY A 71 -17.97 -16.29 2.14
C GLY A 71 -19.19 -15.38 2.05
N PRO A 72 -19.57 -14.72 3.16
CA PRO A 72 -20.69 -13.80 3.19
C PRO A 72 -20.50 -12.59 2.26
N GLU A 73 -19.26 -12.18 2.04
CA GLU A 73 -18.88 -11.07 1.15
C GLU A 73 -18.96 -11.43 -0.33
N GLY A 74 -18.97 -12.73 -0.65
CA GLY A 74 -18.94 -13.25 -2.03
C GLY A 74 -17.83 -14.28 -2.26
N LEU A 75 -17.44 -14.41 -3.53
CA LEU A 75 -16.36 -15.31 -3.95
C LEU A 75 -15.02 -14.56 -3.87
N THR A 76 -14.11 -15.07 -3.04
CA THR A 76 -12.76 -14.55 -2.89
C THR A 76 -11.75 -15.49 -3.53
N VAL A 77 -10.89 -14.95 -4.38
CA VAL A 77 -9.75 -15.66 -5.00
C VAL A 77 -8.46 -15.02 -4.51
N ILE A 78 -7.57 -15.83 -3.94
CA ILE A 78 -6.27 -15.40 -3.41
C ILE A 78 -5.19 -15.80 -4.43
N ARG A 79 -4.22 -14.94 -4.65
CA ARG A 79 -3.07 -15.20 -5.52
C ARG A 79 -1.80 -14.64 -4.90
N THR A 80 -0.70 -15.32 -5.16
CA THR A 80 0.64 -14.85 -4.80
C THR A 80 1.45 -14.66 -6.07
N ARG A 81 2.12 -13.52 -6.18
CA ARG A 81 2.90 -13.17 -7.35
C ARG A 81 4.10 -12.31 -6.99
N CYS A 82 5.22 -12.53 -7.67
CA CYS A 82 6.31 -11.59 -7.71
C CYS A 82 5.91 -10.39 -8.59
N ILE A 83 5.90 -9.20 -8.02
CA ILE A 83 5.58 -7.94 -8.70
C ILE A 83 6.84 -7.08 -8.73
N THR A 84 7.18 -6.57 -9.88
CA THR A 84 8.20 -5.53 -10.08
C THR A 84 7.53 -4.32 -10.71
N ALA A 85 8.18 -3.15 -10.68
CA ALA A 85 7.65 -1.96 -11.35
C ALA A 85 7.38 -2.20 -12.85
N ALA A 86 8.17 -3.08 -13.49
CA ALA A 86 8.00 -3.46 -14.89
C ALA A 86 6.84 -4.45 -15.10
N ASP A 87 6.58 -5.32 -14.12
CA ASP A 87 5.61 -6.42 -14.19
C ASP A 87 4.39 -6.18 -13.27
N ALA A 88 4.13 -4.93 -12.92
CA ALA A 88 3.03 -4.59 -12.02
C ALA A 88 1.65 -4.93 -12.61
N PHE A 89 1.58 -5.11 -13.93
CA PHE A 89 0.36 -5.50 -14.63
C PHE A 89 0.14 -7.01 -14.55
N PRO A 90 -1.08 -7.49 -14.28
CA PRO A 90 -1.36 -8.90 -14.38
C PRO A 90 -1.11 -9.36 -15.83
N PRO A 91 -0.46 -10.53 -16.01
CA PRO A 91 -0.33 -11.08 -17.35
C PRO A 91 -1.72 -11.37 -17.89
N THR A 92 -1.92 -11.04 -19.16
CA THR A 92 -3.08 -11.56 -19.90
C THR A 92 -3.09 -13.08 -19.78
N PRO A 93 -4.22 -13.72 -19.50
CA PRO A 93 -4.31 -15.16 -19.46
C PRO A 93 -3.76 -15.74 -20.78
N ALA A 94 -2.83 -16.68 -20.67
CA ALA A 94 -2.25 -17.29 -21.85
C ALA A 94 -3.34 -18.02 -22.66
N GLY A 95 -3.41 -17.73 -23.97
CA GLY A 95 -4.37 -18.35 -24.86
C GLY A 95 -5.72 -17.65 -24.99
N GLU A 96 -5.98 -16.59 -24.21
CA GLU A 96 -7.19 -15.78 -24.41
C GLU A 96 -6.91 -14.57 -25.32
N PRO A 97 -7.84 -14.20 -26.20
CA PRO A 97 -7.70 -13.05 -27.10
C PRO A 97 -7.91 -11.74 -26.33
N CYS A 98 -7.02 -11.45 -25.39
CA CYS A 98 -7.06 -10.25 -24.56
C CYS A 98 -6.02 -9.22 -25.03
N LYS A 99 -6.40 -7.94 -24.94
CA LYS A 99 -5.51 -6.80 -25.21
C LYS A 99 -5.45 -5.90 -23.97
N ILE A 100 -4.23 -5.61 -23.53
CA ILE A 100 -4.00 -4.58 -22.53
C ILE A 100 -4.13 -3.22 -23.22
N GLY A 101 -4.94 -2.35 -22.66
CA GLY A 101 -5.14 -0.98 -23.14
C GLY A 101 -4.20 0.00 -22.46
N LYS A 102 -4.68 1.23 -22.28
CA LYS A 102 -3.90 2.30 -21.66
C LYS A 102 -3.52 1.93 -20.22
N THR A 103 -2.24 2.09 -19.90
CA THR A 103 -1.69 1.91 -18.56
C THR A 103 -1.20 3.26 -18.03
N ASN A 104 -1.36 3.50 -16.74
CA ASN A 104 -0.89 4.71 -16.08
C ASN A 104 -0.41 4.37 -14.66
N LEU A 105 0.77 4.86 -14.31
CA LEU A 105 1.32 4.79 -12.95
C LEU A 105 1.59 6.22 -12.49
N ASN A 106 0.98 6.61 -11.39
CA ASN A 106 1.16 7.93 -10.79
C ASN A 106 1.00 7.85 -9.28
N GLY A 107 2.04 8.23 -8.54
CA GLY A 107 2.00 8.31 -7.08
C GLY A 107 1.50 7.03 -6.42
N GLY A 108 2.10 5.87 -6.69
CA GLY A 108 1.66 4.60 -6.12
C GLY A 108 0.31 4.07 -6.63
N THR A 109 -0.40 4.84 -7.46
CA THR A 109 -1.64 4.40 -8.10
C THR A 109 -1.38 3.86 -9.49
N LEU A 110 -1.69 2.59 -9.69
CA LEU A 110 -1.60 1.91 -10.97
C LEU A 110 -3.00 1.71 -11.55
N SER A 111 -3.21 2.15 -12.79
CA SER A 111 -4.45 1.89 -13.51
C SER A 111 -4.18 1.34 -14.91
N TRP A 112 -5.02 0.42 -15.35
CA TRP A 112 -4.97 -0.13 -16.70
C TRP A 112 -6.32 -0.68 -17.13
N SER A 113 -6.48 -0.90 -18.42
CA SER A 113 -7.64 -1.60 -18.96
C SER A 113 -7.23 -2.88 -19.68
N VAL A 114 -8.15 -3.83 -19.69
CA VAL A 114 -8.01 -5.09 -20.44
C VAL A 114 -9.30 -5.32 -21.21
N THR A 115 -9.18 -5.66 -22.48
CA THR A 115 -10.33 -6.07 -23.31
C THR A 115 -10.07 -7.48 -23.81
N CYS A 116 -10.95 -8.40 -23.45
CA CYS A 116 -10.93 -9.80 -23.90
C CYS A 116 -12.13 -10.04 -24.82
N THR A 117 -11.88 -10.70 -25.95
CA THR A 117 -12.91 -11.02 -26.95
C THR A 117 -12.98 -12.51 -27.24
N PRO A 118 -13.26 -13.37 -26.23
CA PRO A 118 -13.53 -14.78 -26.48
C PRO A 118 -14.80 -14.94 -27.33
N PRO A 119 -15.01 -16.09 -27.97
CA PRO A 119 -16.19 -16.33 -28.76
C PRO A 119 -17.48 -16.06 -27.97
N LYS A 120 -18.38 -15.25 -28.52
CA LYS A 120 -19.72 -14.92 -27.97
C LYS A 120 -19.77 -13.93 -26.80
N ILE A 121 -18.65 -13.40 -26.34
CA ILE A 121 -18.67 -12.40 -25.26
C ILE A 121 -17.51 -11.42 -25.45
N THR A 122 -17.73 -10.17 -25.15
CA THR A 122 -16.65 -9.20 -24.96
C THR A 122 -16.63 -8.76 -23.51
N VAL A 123 -15.46 -8.81 -22.90
CA VAL A 123 -15.24 -8.38 -21.51
C VAL A 123 -14.26 -7.23 -21.52
N HIS A 124 -14.69 -6.10 -21.01
CA HIS A 124 -13.83 -4.94 -20.74
C HIS A 124 -13.65 -4.77 -19.26
N GLN A 125 -12.41 -4.66 -18.82
CA GLN A 125 -12.06 -4.49 -17.41
C GLN A 125 -11.25 -3.22 -17.23
N GLU A 126 -11.57 -2.46 -16.21
CA GLU A 126 -10.81 -1.32 -15.73
C GLU A 126 -10.32 -1.61 -14.33
N TRP A 127 -9.02 -1.48 -14.14
CA TRP A 127 -8.32 -1.77 -12.90
C TRP A 127 -7.75 -0.50 -12.32
N ILE A 128 -7.94 -0.30 -11.03
CA ILE A 128 -7.31 0.76 -10.25
C ILE A 128 -6.77 0.12 -8.99
N VAL A 129 -5.46 0.22 -8.76
CA VAL A 129 -4.76 -0.35 -7.60
C VAL A 129 -3.90 0.74 -6.95
N HIS A 130 -4.06 0.90 -5.66
CA HIS A 130 -3.29 1.81 -4.83
C HIS A 130 -2.29 1.03 -3.98
N TYR A 131 -1.02 1.35 -4.08
CA TYR A 131 0.05 0.77 -3.28
C TYR A 131 0.41 1.69 -2.12
N HIS A 132 0.41 1.15 -0.91
CA HIS A 132 0.70 1.84 0.35
C HIS A 132 1.86 1.15 1.06
N GLY A 133 3.05 1.23 0.47
CA GLY A 133 4.25 0.57 1.01
C GLY A 133 4.14 -0.95 1.03
N ALA A 134 3.65 -1.55 2.11
CA ALA A 134 3.53 -2.99 2.27
C ALA A 134 2.11 -3.54 2.07
N THR A 135 1.16 -2.70 1.73
CA THR A 135 -0.23 -3.07 1.46
C THR A 135 -0.69 -2.50 0.13
N MET A 136 -1.72 -3.07 -0.44
CA MET A 136 -2.42 -2.51 -1.59
C MET A 136 -3.91 -2.75 -1.46
N ASP A 137 -4.68 -1.84 -2.03
CA ASP A 137 -6.11 -1.98 -2.25
C ASP A 137 -6.49 -1.46 -3.63
N GLY A 138 -7.70 -1.80 -4.06
CA GLY A 138 -8.15 -1.36 -5.38
C GLY A 138 -9.47 -1.98 -5.77
N GLN A 139 -9.82 -1.74 -7.01
CA GLN A 139 -11.04 -2.28 -7.60
C GLN A 139 -10.86 -2.64 -9.07
N VAL A 140 -11.69 -3.58 -9.50
CA VAL A 140 -11.82 -3.99 -10.88
C VAL A 140 -13.27 -3.79 -11.30
N THR A 141 -13.51 -2.90 -12.23
CA THR A 141 -14.82 -2.77 -12.88
C THR A 141 -14.80 -3.61 -14.15
N SER A 142 -15.68 -4.58 -14.23
CA SER A 142 -15.79 -5.52 -15.35
C SER A 142 -17.13 -5.32 -16.05
N ARG A 143 -17.09 -5.01 -17.34
CA ARG A 143 -18.28 -4.92 -18.19
C ARG A 143 -18.25 -6.02 -19.23
N SER A 144 -19.23 -6.91 -19.17
CA SER A 144 -19.41 -7.97 -20.14
C SER A 144 -20.57 -7.70 -21.08
N THR A 145 -20.36 -7.95 -22.37
CA THR A 145 -21.38 -7.77 -23.40
C THR A 145 -21.48 -9.03 -24.25
N THR A 146 -22.68 -9.56 -24.41
CA THR A 146 -23.01 -10.64 -25.33
C THR A 146 -23.93 -10.10 -26.44
N PRO A 147 -23.96 -10.73 -27.64
CA PRO A 147 -24.79 -10.22 -28.72
C PRO A 147 -26.26 -10.10 -28.38
N ASP A 148 -26.76 -10.94 -27.50
CA ASP A 148 -28.21 -11.10 -27.23
C ASP A 148 -28.65 -10.53 -25.87
N HIS A 149 -27.73 -9.93 -25.09
CA HIS A 149 -28.04 -9.51 -23.73
C HIS A 149 -27.55 -8.09 -23.41
N THR A 150 -28.25 -7.46 -22.49
CA THR A 150 -27.85 -6.17 -21.92
C THR A 150 -26.47 -6.31 -21.27
N PRO A 151 -25.58 -5.33 -21.44
CA PRO A 151 -24.29 -5.33 -20.78
C PRO A 151 -24.44 -5.46 -19.26
N VAL A 152 -23.65 -6.35 -18.67
CA VAL A 152 -23.58 -6.56 -17.23
C VAL A 152 -22.31 -5.91 -16.73
N GLU A 153 -22.44 -5.07 -15.73
CA GLU A 153 -21.30 -4.43 -15.04
C GLU A 153 -21.19 -4.98 -13.62
N THR A 154 -19.98 -5.31 -13.22
CA THR A 154 -19.66 -5.78 -11.88
C THR A 154 -18.41 -5.08 -11.37
N THR A 155 -18.41 -4.73 -10.08
CA THR A 155 -17.23 -4.19 -9.41
C THR A 155 -16.75 -5.20 -8.38
N THR A 156 -15.47 -5.51 -8.45
CA THR A 156 -14.79 -6.48 -7.60
C THR A 156 -13.73 -5.74 -6.78
N GLN A 157 -13.65 -6.01 -5.50
CA GLN A 157 -12.64 -5.41 -4.61
C GLN A 157 -11.35 -6.22 -4.63
N LEU A 158 -10.23 -5.51 -4.55
CA LEU A 158 -8.89 -6.07 -4.48
C LEU A 158 -8.20 -5.54 -3.22
N THR A 159 -7.56 -6.44 -2.48
CA THR A 159 -6.67 -6.09 -1.38
C THR A 159 -5.44 -6.97 -1.42
N GLY A 160 -4.31 -6.50 -0.88
CA GLY A 160 -3.12 -7.32 -0.85
C GLY A 160 -2.07 -6.84 0.14
N ARG A 161 -1.05 -7.69 0.30
CA ARG A 161 0.06 -7.45 1.21
C ARG A 161 1.37 -7.94 0.62
N TYR A 162 2.42 -7.24 0.96
CA TYR A 162 3.79 -7.62 0.65
C TYR A 162 4.25 -8.78 1.55
N LEU A 163 4.82 -9.81 0.97
CA LEU A 163 5.31 -10.99 1.68
C LEU A 163 6.84 -11.01 1.85
N GLY A 164 7.55 -10.23 1.06
CA GLY A 164 9.02 -10.24 1.06
C GLY A 164 9.61 -10.16 -0.35
N PRO A 165 10.93 -10.27 -0.49
CA PRO A 165 11.58 -10.31 -1.80
C PRO A 165 11.07 -11.47 -2.65
N CYS A 166 11.15 -11.34 -3.97
CA CYS A 166 10.88 -12.46 -4.87
C CYS A 166 11.90 -13.58 -4.64
N ALA A 167 11.45 -14.83 -4.68
CA ALA A 167 12.37 -15.95 -4.68
C ALA A 167 13.28 -15.87 -5.93
N VAL A 168 14.57 -15.91 -5.71
CA VAL A 168 15.55 -16.05 -6.81
C VAL A 168 15.37 -17.47 -7.37
N LYS A 169 15.04 -17.56 -8.66
CA LYS A 169 14.99 -18.85 -9.39
C LYS A 169 16.35 -19.24 -9.85
#